data_445861efce500a1bbb39d6a367f7fe7f
#
_entry.id   445861efce500a1bbb39d6a367f7fe7f
#
_cell.length_a   1.000
_cell.length_b   1.000
_cell.length_c   1.000
_cell.angle_alpha   90.00
_cell.angle_beta   90.00
_cell.angle_gamma   90.00
#
_symmetry.space_group_name_H-M   'P 1'
#
loop_
_entity.id
_entity.type
_entity.pdbx_description
1 polymer ?
#
loop_
_entity_poly.entity_id
_entity_poly.type
_entity_poly.pdbx_seq_one_letter_code
_entity_poly.pdbx_strand_id
1 'polypeptide(L)'
;VPIRIVEEKLDVPQNDSLQNTYIVDNMMFMIGSDDATCDIITDTSYVFLAIHYDLNQSNPKNQSKVNAVYDWTQQKGFAFYGATSSLEDVIAKYSEDYGAMYSYVSADDILLKTIVRSNPGLVLLKNGKIIAKWHHNDIPSAEEFERICKQSIHKN
;
A
#
# COMPACT_ATOMS: atom_id res chain seq x y z
N VAL A 1 3.44 20.17 5.35
CA VAL A 1 4.68 19.96 4.59
C VAL A 1 4.65 18.57 3.97
N PRO A 2 4.76 18.47 2.65
CA PRO A 2 4.75 17.15 2.01
C PRO A 2 5.97 16.32 2.42
N ILE A 3 5.73 15.06 2.66
CA ILE A 3 6.74 14.08 3.08
C ILE A 3 7.19 13.34 1.83
N ARG A 4 8.50 13.21 1.58
CA ARG A 4 9.01 12.46 0.43
C ARG A 4 9.46 11.06 0.84
N ILE A 5 9.39 10.16 -0.14
CA ILE A 5 9.96 8.84 0.02
C ILE A 5 11.46 8.97 -0.19
N VAL A 6 12.23 8.63 0.83
CA VAL A 6 13.67 8.55 0.73
C VAL A 6 14.03 7.09 0.73
N GLU A 7 14.68 6.66 -0.36
CA GLU A 7 15.27 5.32 -0.41
C GLU A 7 16.53 5.31 0.45
N GLU A 8 16.37 5.47 1.74
CA GLU A 8 17.47 5.23 2.66
C GLU A 8 17.37 3.81 3.16
N LYS A 9 18.38 3.03 2.86
CA LYS A 9 18.56 1.77 3.55
C LYS A 9 18.79 2.11 5.01
N LEU A 10 17.84 1.71 5.87
CA LEU A 10 18.07 1.76 7.29
C LEU A 10 19.37 1.03 7.60
N ASP A 11 20.18 1.61 8.46
CA ASP A 11 21.39 1.01 9.00
C ASP A 11 20.99 -0.17 9.90
N VAL A 12 20.57 -1.26 9.28
CA VAL A 12 20.21 -2.49 9.99
C VAL A 12 21.17 -3.57 9.56
N PRO A 13 21.51 -4.51 10.46
CA PRO A 13 22.37 -5.64 10.10
C PRO A 13 21.85 -6.36 8.85
N GLN A 14 22.75 -6.58 7.90
CA GLN A 14 22.40 -6.96 6.53
C GLN A 14 21.95 -8.40 6.31
N ASN A 15 21.66 -9.13 7.32
CA ASN A 15 21.14 -10.49 7.21
C ASN A 15 19.64 -10.56 7.44
N ASP A 16 18.98 -9.41 7.41
CA ASP A 16 17.57 -9.30 7.77
C ASP A 16 16.69 -9.09 6.54
N SER A 17 15.48 -9.64 6.62
CA SER A 17 14.40 -9.35 5.69
C SER A 17 14.07 -7.85 5.60
N LEU A 18 14.67 -7.03 6.45
CA LEU A 18 14.54 -5.58 6.48
C LEU A 18 15.43 -4.85 5.45
N GLN A 19 16.18 -5.58 4.61
CA GLN A 19 17.02 -4.98 3.57
C GLN A 19 16.25 -4.12 2.59
N ASN A 20 14.94 -4.32 2.48
CA ASN A 20 14.07 -3.59 1.57
C ASN A 20 13.12 -2.63 2.30
N THR A 21 13.46 -2.24 3.52
CA THR A 21 12.65 -1.28 4.28
C THR A 21 13.02 0.14 3.84
N TYR A 22 12.02 0.92 3.50
CA TYR A 22 12.18 2.31 3.07
C TYR A 22 11.57 3.24 4.10
N ILE A 23 12.24 4.36 4.38
CA ILE A 23 11.65 5.43 5.19
C ILE A 23 10.77 6.27 4.28
N VAL A 24 9.53 6.44 4.69
CA VAL A 24 8.60 7.32 3.99
C VAL A 24 8.77 8.73 4.56
N ASP A 25 9.25 9.64 3.72
CA ASP A 25 9.45 11.04 4.06
C ASP A 25 8.89 11.91 2.93
N ASN A 26 8.26 13.03 3.27
CA ASN A 26 7.63 13.95 2.31
C ASN A 26 6.56 13.30 1.41
N MET A 27 5.86 12.31 1.92
CA MET A 27 4.72 11.71 1.22
C MET A 27 3.42 12.37 1.70
N MET A 28 2.50 12.62 0.79
CA MET A 28 1.18 13.14 1.13
C MET A 28 0.09 12.25 0.55
N PHE A 29 -0.77 11.76 1.42
CA PHE A 29 -1.97 11.02 1.05
C PHE A 29 -3.20 11.84 1.45
N MET A 30 -4.10 12.05 0.50
CA MET A 30 -5.30 12.87 0.73
C MET A 30 -6.56 12.03 0.60
N ILE A 31 -7.51 12.25 1.49
CA ILE A 31 -8.87 11.74 1.37
C ILE A 31 -9.78 12.96 1.20
N GLY A 32 -10.21 13.22 -0.03
CA GLY A 32 -10.89 14.46 -0.34
C GLY A 32 -9.99 15.65 -0.10
N SER A 33 -10.41 16.57 0.79
CA SER A 33 -9.60 17.71 1.22
C SER A 33 -8.79 17.45 2.50
N ASP A 34 -8.92 16.25 3.09
CA ASP A 34 -8.27 15.89 4.35
C ASP A 34 -6.93 15.21 4.10
N ASP A 35 -5.91 15.62 4.85
CA ASP A 35 -4.59 15.01 4.81
C ASP A 35 -4.58 13.76 5.72
N ALA A 36 -4.55 12.59 5.12
CA ALA A 36 -4.51 11.30 5.83
C ALA A 36 -3.09 10.79 6.07
N THR A 37 -2.07 11.55 5.69
CA THR A 37 -0.67 11.11 5.75
C THR A 37 -0.26 10.70 7.15
N CYS A 38 -0.56 11.52 8.15
CA CYS A 38 -0.21 11.22 9.53
C CYS A 38 -0.86 9.93 10.01
N ASP A 39 -2.14 9.72 9.72
CA ASP A 39 -2.86 8.53 10.14
C ASP A 39 -2.24 7.26 9.55
N ILE A 40 -1.79 7.32 8.30
CA ILE A 40 -1.16 6.19 7.62
C ILE A 40 0.24 5.93 8.17
N ILE A 41 1.05 6.97 8.34
CA ILE A 41 2.46 6.85 8.73
C ILE A 41 2.61 6.53 10.21
N THR A 42 1.77 7.07 11.07
CA THR A 42 1.88 6.87 12.52
C THR A 42 1.14 5.65 13.03
N ASP A 43 0.40 4.95 12.16
CA ASP A 43 -0.29 3.73 12.56
C ASP A 43 0.74 2.67 12.98
N THR A 44 0.65 2.22 14.22
CA THR A 44 1.54 1.19 14.77
C THR A 44 1.15 -0.22 14.34
N SER A 45 -0.04 -0.36 13.76
CA SER A 45 -0.55 -1.58 13.16
C SER A 45 -0.09 -1.68 11.70
N TYR A 46 -0.50 -2.73 11.02
CA TYR A 46 -0.24 -2.87 9.59
C TYR A 46 -1.18 -1.99 8.78
N VAL A 47 -0.62 -1.32 7.77
CA VAL A 47 -1.38 -0.56 6.78
C VAL A 47 -1.06 -1.11 5.40
N PHE A 48 -2.08 -1.48 4.65
CA PHE A 48 -1.93 -1.98 3.29
C PHE A 48 -2.31 -0.89 2.30
N LEU A 49 -1.50 -0.72 1.27
CA LEU A 49 -1.77 0.21 0.17
C LEU A 49 -1.81 -0.55 -1.15
N ALA A 50 -2.96 -0.53 -1.82
CA ALA A 50 -3.06 -0.97 -3.20
C ALA A 50 -2.75 0.23 -4.08
N ILE A 51 -1.58 0.26 -4.71
CA ILE A 51 -1.12 1.41 -5.47
C ILE A 51 -1.50 1.26 -6.92
N HIS A 52 -2.43 2.12 -7.35
CA HIS A 52 -2.84 2.27 -8.73
C HIS A 52 -2.40 3.66 -9.19
N TYR A 53 -1.15 3.82 -9.59
CA TYR A 53 -0.66 5.17 -9.92
C TYR A 53 -1.48 5.82 -11.02
N ASP A 54 -2.09 5.03 -11.90
CA ASP A 54 -3.05 5.49 -12.91
C ASP A 54 -4.09 4.39 -13.14
N LEU A 55 -5.33 4.61 -12.70
CA LEU A 55 -6.40 3.62 -12.81
C LEU A 55 -6.81 3.34 -14.26
N ASN A 56 -6.62 4.31 -15.17
CA ASN A 56 -6.89 4.10 -16.60
C ASN A 56 -5.92 3.09 -17.22
N GLN A 57 -4.73 2.93 -16.64
CA GLN A 57 -3.70 2.00 -17.10
C GLN A 57 -3.49 0.83 -16.16
N SER A 58 -4.28 0.74 -15.10
CA SER A 58 -4.18 -0.35 -14.13
C SER A 58 -4.57 -1.67 -14.79
N ASN A 59 -3.76 -2.71 -14.55
CA ASN A 59 -4.04 -4.04 -15.06
C ASN A 59 -5.05 -4.74 -14.14
N PRO A 60 -6.29 -5.01 -14.58
CA PRO A 60 -7.29 -5.60 -13.72
C PRO A 60 -7.17 -7.12 -13.57
N LYS A 61 -6.21 -7.74 -14.23
CA LYS A 61 -6.05 -9.20 -14.29
C LYS A 61 -6.05 -9.85 -12.91
N ASN A 62 -5.37 -9.22 -11.94
CA ASN A 62 -5.22 -9.75 -10.58
C ASN A 62 -6.00 -8.95 -9.54
N GLN A 63 -6.96 -8.13 -9.97
CA GLN A 63 -7.74 -7.32 -9.03
C GLN A 63 -8.50 -8.16 -8.01
N SER A 64 -8.96 -9.34 -8.42
CA SER A 64 -9.63 -10.26 -7.49
C SER A 64 -8.73 -10.68 -6.33
N LYS A 65 -7.43 -10.83 -6.57
CA LYS A 65 -6.45 -11.14 -5.51
C LYS A 65 -6.27 -9.98 -4.55
N VAL A 66 -6.23 -8.76 -5.07
CA VAL A 66 -6.16 -7.55 -4.23
C VAL A 66 -7.44 -7.41 -3.39
N ASN A 67 -8.59 -7.67 -3.99
CA ASN A 67 -9.87 -7.63 -3.28
C ASN A 67 -9.92 -8.67 -2.14
N ALA A 68 -9.36 -9.86 -2.36
CA ALA A 68 -9.27 -10.89 -1.33
C ALA A 68 -8.39 -10.46 -0.15
N VAL A 69 -7.29 -9.76 -0.42
CA VAL A 69 -6.45 -9.19 0.63
C VAL A 69 -7.22 -8.13 1.41
N TYR A 70 -7.95 -7.26 0.70
CA TYR A 70 -8.78 -6.25 1.35
C TYR A 70 -9.78 -6.90 2.31
N ASP A 71 -10.52 -7.92 1.87
CA ASP A 71 -11.49 -8.63 2.70
C ASP A 71 -10.82 -9.23 3.94
N TRP A 72 -9.66 -9.83 3.77
CA TRP A 72 -8.89 -10.38 4.88
C TRP A 72 -8.46 -9.29 5.88
N THR A 73 -8.00 -8.12 5.40
CA THR A 73 -7.62 -7.02 6.28
C THR A 73 -8.80 -6.50 7.08
N GLN A 74 -9.99 -6.47 6.49
CA GLN A 74 -11.19 -6.04 7.20
C GLN A 74 -11.55 -7.01 8.34
N GLN A 75 -11.37 -8.30 8.13
CA GLN A 75 -11.57 -9.30 9.17
C GLN A 75 -10.56 -9.16 10.31
N LYS A 76 -9.35 -8.75 10.00
CA LYS A 76 -8.26 -8.59 10.98
C LYS A 76 -8.25 -7.20 11.64
N GLY A 77 -9.01 -6.26 11.13
CA GLY A 77 -9.00 -4.89 11.64
C GLY A 77 -7.79 -4.08 11.21
N PHE A 78 -7.11 -4.48 10.14
CA PHE A 78 -6.01 -3.71 9.57
C PHE A 78 -6.52 -2.65 8.61
N ALA A 79 -5.81 -1.54 8.51
CA ALA A 79 -6.14 -0.48 7.57
C ALA A 79 -5.75 -0.88 6.14
N PHE A 80 -6.60 -0.55 5.18
CA PHE A 80 -6.36 -0.80 3.76
C PHE A 80 -6.85 0.38 2.94
N TYR A 81 -6.00 0.93 2.09
CA TYR A 81 -6.35 2.02 1.18
C TYR A 81 -5.87 1.72 -0.23
N GLY A 82 -6.63 2.17 -1.22
CA GLY A 82 -6.10 2.34 -2.56
C GLY A 82 -5.41 3.69 -2.63
N ALA A 83 -4.31 3.79 -3.35
CA ALA A 83 -3.61 5.05 -3.57
C ALA A 83 -3.52 5.31 -5.07
N THR A 84 -3.99 6.47 -5.53
CA THR A 84 -4.04 6.77 -6.96
C THR A 84 -3.90 8.27 -7.22
N SER A 85 -3.41 8.61 -8.41
CA SER A 85 -3.44 9.98 -8.91
C SER A 85 -4.70 10.28 -9.72
N SER A 86 -5.53 9.26 -9.98
CA SER A 86 -6.73 9.39 -10.81
C SER A 86 -7.83 10.19 -10.10
N LEU A 87 -8.72 10.78 -10.89
CA LEU A 87 -9.83 11.59 -10.39
C LEU A 87 -10.98 10.70 -9.90
N GLU A 88 -11.90 11.30 -9.15
CA GLU A 88 -13.00 10.58 -8.50
C GLU A 88 -13.90 9.82 -9.47
N ASP A 89 -14.16 10.36 -10.65
CA ASP A 89 -14.98 9.69 -11.66
C ASP A 89 -14.31 8.41 -12.17
N VAL A 90 -12.99 8.43 -12.35
CA VAL A 90 -12.20 7.25 -12.75
C VAL A 90 -12.18 6.23 -11.63
N ILE A 91 -12.03 6.67 -10.39
CA ILE A 91 -12.07 5.80 -9.21
C ILE A 91 -13.43 5.09 -9.12
N ALA A 92 -14.52 5.83 -9.25
CA ALA A 92 -15.87 5.28 -9.17
C ALA A 92 -16.10 4.22 -10.24
N LYS A 93 -15.67 4.50 -11.47
CA LYS A 93 -15.82 3.56 -12.59
C LYS A 93 -14.99 2.28 -12.36
N TYR A 94 -13.73 2.42 -11.95
CA TYR A 94 -12.86 1.28 -11.70
C TYR A 94 -13.40 0.42 -10.56
N SER A 95 -13.87 1.06 -9.49
CA SER A 95 -14.44 0.35 -8.34
C SER A 95 -15.67 -0.45 -8.74
N GLU A 96 -16.54 0.12 -9.56
CA GLU A 96 -17.73 -0.55 -10.06
C GLU A 96 -17.39 -1.71 -11.00
N ASP A 97 -16.48 -1.47 -11.95
CA ASP A 97 -16.13 -2.44 -12.98
C ASP A 97 -15.39 -3.67 -12.40
N TYR A 98 -14.57 -3.49 -11.37
CA TYR A 98 -13.68 -4.55 -10.88
C TYR A 98 -13.88 -4.88 -9.39
N GLY A 99 -14.89 -4.30 -8.76
CA GLY A 99 -15.20 -4.58 -7.35
C GLY A 99 -14.16 -4.07 -6.35
N ALA A 100 -13.35 -3.08 -6.74
CA ALA A 100 -12.30 -2.52 -5.90
C ALA A 100 -12.90 -1.47 -4.94
N MET A 101 -13.57 -1.94 -3.89
CA MET A 101 -14.42 -1.13 -3.03
C MET A 101 -13.71 -0.54 -1.80
N TYR A 102 -12.40 -0.68 -1.70
CA TYR A 102 -11.64 -0.04 -0.62
C TYR A 102 -11.60 1.47 -0.80
N SER A 103 -11.38 2.19 0.31
CA SER A 103 -11.23 3.65 0.28
C SER A 103 -9.95 4.05 -0.43
N TYR A 104 -10.02 5.09 -1.25
CA TYR A 104 -8.88 5.58 -2.00
C TYR A 104 -8.33 6.86 -1.38
N VAL A 105 -7.01 6.97 -1.36
CA VAL A 105 -6.29 8.20 -1.04
C VAL A 105 -5.67 8.74 -2.32
N SER A 106 -5.64 10.04 -2.46
CA SER A 106 -5.05 10.71 -3.61
C SER A 106 -3.57 10.99 -3.34
N ALA A 107 -2.74 10.71 -4.33
CA ALA A 107 -1.30 10.99 -4.26
C ALA A 107 -0.76 11.21 -5.66
N ASP A 108 0.39 11.87 -5.77
CA ASP A 108 1.05 12.16 -7.03
C ASP A 108 1.52 10.88 -7.73
N ASP A 109 1.32 10.78 -9.04
CA ASP A 109 1.67 9.60 -9.83
C ASP A 109 3.17 9.29 -9.83
N ILE A 110 4.00 10.31 -9.87
CA ILE A 110 5.45 10.15 -9.84
C ILE A 110 5.88 9.56 -8.49
N LEU A 111 5.28 10.06 -7.40
CA LEU A 111 5.50 9.53 -6.07
C LEU A 111 5.11 8.05 -5.99
N LEU A 112 3.93 7.71 -6.49
CA LEU A 112 3.42 6.34 -6.45
C LEU A 112 4.30 5.39 -7.28
N LYS A 113 4.77 5.82 -8.43
CA LYS A 113 5.72 5.06 -9.27
C LYS A 113 7.06 4.83 -8.57
N THR A 114 7.45 5.75 -7.68
CA THR A 114 8.65 5.60 -6.86
C THR A 114 8.50 4.49 -5.84
N ILE A 115 7.30 4.32 -5.29
CA ILE A 115 7.03 3.27 -4.29
C ILE A 115 7.03 1.89 -4.94
N VAL A 116 6.26 1.73 -6.02
CA VAL A 116 6.13 0.45 -6.71
C VAL A 116 5.88 0.70 -8.20
N ARG A 117 6.53 -0.10 -9.05
CA ARG A 117 6.41 0.04 -10.50
C ARG A 117 5.25 -0.76 -11.10
N SER A 118 4.65 -1.63 -10.33
CA SER A 118 3.48 -2.40 -10.74
C SER A 118 2.21 -1.57 -10.63
N ASN A 119 1.31 -1.70 -11.56
CA ASN A 119 0.02 -1.00 -11.55
C ASN A 119 -1.12 -2.00 -11.78
N PRO A 120 -1.76 -2.52 -10.72
CA PRO A 120 -1.53 -2.17 -9.33
C PRO A 120 -0.32 -2.87 -8.71
N GLY A 121 0.19 -2.31 -7.63
CA GLY A 121 1.13 -2.94 -6.73
C GLY A 121 0.56 -2.94 -5.32
N LEU A 122 0.98 -3.87 -4.49
CA LEU A 122 0.57 -3.92 -3.09
C LEU A 122 1.75 -3.60 -2.20
N VAL A 123 1.53 -2.74 -1.22
CA VAL A 123 2.56 -2.29 -0.28
C VAL A 123 2.07 -2.49 1.14
N LEU A 124 2.93 -3.00 2.00
CA LEU A 124 2.66 -3.20 3.42
C LEU A 124 3.54 -2.24 4.23
N LEU A 125 2.88 -1.44 5.05
CA LEU A 125 3.53 -0.45 5.92
C LEU A 125 3.33 -0.84 7.39
N LYS A 126 4.29 -0.48 8.21
CA LYS A 126 4.16 -0.53 9.67
C LYS A 126 5.04 0.58 10.26
N ASN A 127 4.46 1.42 11.10
CA ASN A 127 5.15 2.57 11.70
C ASN A 127 5.80 3.49 10.67
N GLY A 128 5.14 3.73 9.55
CA GLY A 128 5.66 4.58 8.49
C GLY A 128 6.78 3.97 7.66
N LYS A 129 7.06 2.68 7.84
CA LYS A 129 8.09 1.97 7.09
C LYS A 129 7.44 0.99 6.13
N ILE A 130 7.94 0.96 4.90
CA ILE A 130 7.54 -0.06 3.93
C ILE A 130 8.28 -1.35 4.29
N ILE A 131 7.54 -2.38 4.71
CA ILE A 131 8.13 -3.66 5.10
C ILE A 131 8.04 -4.71 3.99
N ALA A 132 7.16 -4.53 3.01
CA ALA A 132 7.07 -5.43 1.86
C ALA A 132 6.35 -4.74 0.70
N LYS A 133 6.69 -5.16 -0.52
CA LYS A 133 6.06 -4.71 -1.76
C LYS A 133 5.87 -5.90 -2.69
N TRP A 134 4.75 -5.93 -3.40
CA TRP A 134 4.46 -7.02 -4.35
C TRP A 134 3.95 -6.46 -5.67
N HIS A 135 4.43 -7.05 -6.75
CA HIS A 135 3.84 -6.89 -8.07
C HIS A 135 2.45 -7.55 -8.08
N HIS A 136 1.52 -7.06 -8.91
CA HIS A 136 0.16 -7.63 -8.95
C HIS A 136 0.13 -9.13 -9.29
N ASN A 137 1.17 -9.65 -9.94
CA ASN A 137 1.28 -11.09 -10.21
C ASN A 137 1.68 -11.90 -8.98
N ASP A 138 2.23 -11.27 -7.97
CA ASP A 138 2.84 -11.93 -6.82
C ASP A 138 2.09 -11.68 -5.52
N ILE A 139 0.82 -11.28 -5.61
CA ILE A 139 0.00 -10.98 -4.42
C ILE A 139 -0.15 -12.25 -3.57
N PRO A 140 0.31 -12.22 -2.30
CA PRO A 140 0.18 -13.38 -1.42
C PRO A 140 -1.27 -13.69 -1.08
N SER A 141 -1.52 -14.96 -0.75
CA SER A 141 -2.80 -15.37 -0.20
C SER A 141 -2.99 -14.88 1.24
N ALA A 142 -4.21 -14.95 1.74
CA ALA A 142 -4.50 -14.62 3.14
C ALA A 142 -3.66 -15.46 4.10
N GLU A 143 -3.45 -16.74 3.80
CA GLU A 143 -2.63 -17.64 4.61
C GLU A 143 -1.16 -17.19 4.67
N GLU A 144 -0.63 -16.74 3.55
CA GLU A 144 0.74 -16.22 3.49
C GLU A 144 0.89 -14.92 4.29
N PHE A 145 -0.12 -14.04 4.24
CA PHE A 145 -0.13 -12.82 5.06
C PHE A 145 -0.20 -13.14 6.55
N GLU A 146 -0.96 -14.14 6.94
CA GLU A 146 -0.99 -14.60 8.34
C GLU A 146 0.43 -14.97 8.80
N ARG A 147 1.18 -15.69 7.99
CA ARG A 147 2.56 -16.08 8.31
C ARG A 147 3.48 -14.86 8.39
N ILE A 148 3.39 -13.94 7.44
CA ILE A 148 4.20 -12.71 7.40
C ILE A 148 3.98 -11.88 8.66
N CYS A 149 2.72 -11.67 9.02
CA CYS A 149 2.36 -10.87 10.19
C CYS A 149 2.81 -11.55 11.50
N LYS A 150 2.69 -12.86 11.60
CA LYS A 150 3.17 -13.61 12.77
C LYS A 150 4.68 -13.52 12.94
N GLN A 151 5.43 -13.67 11.85
CA GLN A 151 6.89 -13.54 11.87
C GLN A 151 7.33 -12.15 12.30
N SER A 152 6.64 -11.12 11.86
CA SER A 152 6.93 -9.74 12.21
C SER A 152 6.68 -9.45 13.69
N ILE A 153 5.67 -10.07 14.28
CA ILE A 153 5.36 -9.95 15.71
C ILE A 153 6.44 -10.64 16.57
N HIS A 154 6.95 -11.77 16.13
CA HIS A 154 7.96 -12.54 16.88
C HIS A 154 9.37 -11.97 16.78
N LYS A 155 9.63 -11.02 15.90
CA LYS A 155 10.96 -10.39 15.74
C LYS A 155 11.14 -9.12 16.55
N ASN A 156 10.20 -8.75 17.37
CA ASN A 156 10.31 -7.56 18.23
C ASN A 156 10.82 -7.95 19.60
#